data_716ba6f3af046bf00694e1714e39a095
#
_entry.id   716ba6f3af046bf00694e1714e39a095
#
_cell.length_a   1.000
_cell.length_b   1.000
_cell.length_c   1.000
_cell.angle_alpha   90.00
_cell.angle_beta   90.00
_cell.angle_gamma   90.00
#
_symmetry.space_group_name_H-M   'P 1'
#
loop_
_entity.id
_entity.type
_entity.pdbx_description
1 polymer ?
#
loop_
_entity_poly.entity_id
_entity_poly.type
_entity_poly.pdbx_seq_one_letter_code
_entity_poly.pdbx_strand_id
1 'polypeptide(L)'
;MNKKDRNETKDEELYETLIHDSVKEFEDVHPYNEKEQKRIIQRGKNSAIRTNILISLAVLLLIVPVMTLSTYLYYAIGGRANNLIEVASKTVYVTEPNMSLEEMELEEDIGFFSMNITYDVFKRIGQEDYKVGNYEIYHAFDKPSLPKRNMSLERPLPELPSEETEYLVHPDAAIPLERSDEWDILRGLPDGTVSEVYVSLNQLMGPEELEKQFGKNIEVRWLAVDTGVEAHHVDGEGLYVTQLGYPAQIDDTTWSPFNGRDQNNEEVFMDILQFLEKNEEVTVKFARGKSLVLSERISYLKENGIHVYGAVVTGPTPELRKLENSPFVRSIKVGEVKLWNWK
;
A
#
# COMPACT_ATOMS: atom_id res chain seq x y z
N MET A 1 16.15 79.01 56.66
CA MET A 1 16.60 78.57 55.32
C MET A 1 17.94 77.89 55.48
N ASN A 2 17.94 76.59 55.41
CA ASN A 2 18.99 75.74 55.88
C ASN A 2 20.20 75.70 54.92
N LYS A 3 21.40 75.70 55.44
CA LYS A 3 22.66 75.68 54.66
C LYS A 3 22.81 74.41 53.82
N LYS A 4 21.94 73.41 54.05
CA LYS A 4 21.88 72.13 53.32
C LYS A 4 21.17 72.25 51.96
N ASP A 5 20.08 73.02 51.89
CA ASP A 5 19.32 73.22 50.64
C ASP A 5 20.11 74.08 49.64
N ARG A 6 21.05 74.85 50.08
CA ARG A 6 21.86 75.70 49.21
C ARG A 6 23.03 74.97 48.52
N ASN A 7 23.47 73.88 49.15
CA ASN A 7 24.50 73.02 48.55
C ASN A 7 23.92 72.05 47.55
N GLU A 8 22.72 71.48 47.81
CA GLU A 8 22.05 70.57 46.86
C GLU A 8 21.69 71.28 45.53
N THR A 9 21.18 72.51 45.58
CA THR A 9 20.92 73.33 44.39
C THR A 9 22.17 73.67 43.58
N LYS A 10 23.31 73.92 44.29
CA LYS A 10 24.58 74.15 43.60
C LYS A 10 25.20 72.93 42.96
N ASP A 11 25.01 71.80 43.56
CA ASP A 11 25.49 70.51 42.98
C ASP A 11 24.64 70.06 41.79
N GLU A 12 23.33 70.33 41.81
CA GLU A 12 22.43 70.13 40.65
C GLU A 12 22.79 71.06 39.52
N GLU A 13 22.97 72.36 39.76
CA GLU A 13 23.37 73.30 38.69
C GLU A 13 24.77 72.98 38.09
N LEU A 14 25.69 72.47 38.94
CA LEU A 14 27.03 72.05 38.48
C LEU A 14 26.91 70.79 37.63
N TYR A 15 26.03 69.85 37.98
CA TYR A 15 25.78 68.60 37.23
C TYR A 15 25.11 68.89 35.91
N GLU A 16 24.10 69.75 35.84
CA GLU A 16 23.46 70.15 34.61
C GLU A 16 24.43 70.88 33.69
N THR A 17 25.30 71.78 34.22
CA THR A 17 26.33 72.42 33.40
C THR A 17 27.36 71.45 32.87
N LEU A 18 27.80 70.47 33.67
CA LEU A 18 28.72 69.41 33.20
C LEU A 18 28.12 68.52 32.12
N ILE A 19 26.83 68.16 32.27
CA ILE A 19 26.13 67.42 31.21
C ILE A 19 26.00 68.27 29.93
N HIS A 20 25.62 69.52 30.07
CA HIS A 20 25.45 70.42 28.93
C HIS A 20 26.77 70.67 28.18
N ASP A 21 27.86 70.88 28.92
CA ASP A 21 29.22 71.09 28.37
C ASP A 21 29.71 69.77 27.73
N SER A 22 29.46 68.62 28.31
CA SER A 22 29.80 67.31 27.76
C SER A 22 29.03 67.00 26.47
N VAL A 23 27.74 67.32 26.43
CA VAL A 23 26.90 67.15 25.24
C VAL A 23 27.36 68.09 24.11
N LYS A 24 27.70 69.37 24.50
CA LYS A 24 28.19 70.35 23.55
C LYS A 24 29.57 70.01 23.01
N GLU A 25 30.48 69.54 23.88
CA GLU A 25 31.82 69.06 23.50
C GLU A 25 31.70 67.83 22.55
N PHE A 26 30.74 66.93 22.83
CA PHE A 26 30.43 65.78 21.93
C PHE A 26 29.84 66.23 20.59
N GLU A 27 28.97 67.21 20.58
CA GLU A 27 28.43 67.77 19.34
C GLU A 27 29.47 68.55 18.52
N ASP A 28 30.39 69.29 19.19
CA ASP A 28 31.45 70.03 18.52
C ASP A 28 32.59 69.15 17.98
N VAL A 29 32.87 68.01 18.64
CA VAL A 29 33.93 67.06 18.24
C VAL A 29 33.46 66.16 17.09
N HIS A 30 32.14 65.99 16.97
CA HIS A 30 31.57 65.17 15.91
C HIS A 30 30.42 65.88 15.18
N PRO A 31 30.70 66.92 14.37
CA PRO A 31 29.66 67.47 13.53
C PRO A 31 29.30 66.44 12.45
N TYR A 32 28.40 65.52 12.80
CA TYR A 32 27.88 64.61 11.82
C TYR A 32 27.10 65.43 10.73
N ASN A 33 27.71 65.51 9.55
CA ASN A 33 27.05 66.08 8.38
C ASN A 33 25.77 65.29 8.16
N GLU A 34 24.61 65.90 8.01
CA GLU A 34 23.34 65.25 7.72
C GLU A 34 23.44 64.18 6.63
N LYS A 35 24.29 64.40 5.64
CA LYS A 35 24.58 63.41 4.57
C LYS A 35 25.26 62.15 5.06
N GLU A 36 26.12 62.27 6.03
CA GLU A 36 26.85 61.09 6.64
C GLU A 36 25.93 60.31 7.58
N GLN A 37 25.11 60.99 8.37
CA GLN A 37 24.07 60.36 9.18
C GLN A 37 23.08 59.58 8.30
N LYS A 38 22.55 60.19 7.26
CA LYS A 38 21.66 59.52 6.30
C LYS A 38 22.36 58.32 5.64
N ARG A 39 23.64 58.42 5.30
CA ARG A 39 24.43 57.34 4.72
C ARG A 39 24.67 56.18 5.68
N ILE A 40 24.93 56.46 6.95
CA ILE A 40 25.09 55.43 8.01
C ILE A 40 23.78 54.72 8.26
N ILE A 41 22.66 55.47 8.39
CA ILE A 41 21.32 54.90 8.58
C ILE A 41 20.94 54.02 7.36
N GLN A 42 21.23 54.51 6.14
CA GLN A 42 20.93 53.75 4.93
C GLN A 42 21.77 52.49 4.81
N ARG A 43 23.08 52.52 5.18
CA ARG A 43 23.92 51.33 5.28
C ARG A 43 23.42 50.34 6.32
N GLY A 44 23.05 50.84 7.50
CA GLY A 44 22.48 50.03 8.56
C GLY A 44 21.17 49.34 8.12
N LYS A 45 20.26 50.08 7.50
CA LYS A 45 19.01 49.57 6.95
C LYS A 45 19.27 48.54 5.85
N ASN A 46 20.17 48.79 4.91
CA ASN A 46 20.52 47.82 3.85
C ASN A 46 21.20 46.56 4.43
N SER A 47 22.04 46.72 5.45
CA SER A 47 22.67 45.59 6.14
C SER A 47 21.61 44.74 6.86
N ALA A 48 20.68 45.37 7.59
CA ALA A 48 19.60 44.68 8.26
C ALA A 48 18.67 43.92 7.26
N ILE A 49 18.33 44.56 6.13
CA ILE A 49 17.55 43.92 5.09
C ILE A 49 18.29 42.69 4.50
N ARG A 50 19.59 42.83 4.19
CA ARG A 50 20.40 41.70 3.69
C ARG A 50 20.47 40.56 4.70
N THR A 51 20.70 40.88 5.99
CA THR A 51 20.73 39.89 7.06
C THR A 51 19.39 39.18 7.19
N ASN A 52 18.29 39.91 7.16
CA ASN A 52 16.94 39.33 7.22
C ASN A 52 16.66 38.42 6.02
N ILE A 53 17.07 38.82 4.80
CA ILE A 53 16.93 37.99 3.61
C ILE A 53 17.78 36.72 3.74
N LEU A 54 19.03 36.81 4.21
CA LEU A 54 19.87 35.65 4.40
C LEU A 54 19.33 34.68 5.46
N ILE A 55 18.82 35.22 6.58
CA ILE A 55 18.18 34.41 7.63
C ILE A 55 16.93 33.74 7.07
N SER A 56 16.08 34.49 6.37
CA SER A 56 14.87 33.95 5.76
C SER A 56 15.18 32.83 4.75
N LEU A 57 16.21 33.06 3.93
CA LEU A 57 16.66 32.05 2.96
C LEU A 57 17.25 30.81 3.68
N ALA A 58 18.03 31.00 4.73
CA ALA A 58 18.57 29.89 5.52
C ALA A 58 17.46 29.07 6.20
N VAL A 59 16.45 29.74 6.76
CA VAL A 59 15.26 29.08 7.33
C VAL A 59 14.50 28.32 6.25
N LEU A 60 14.28 28.92 5.10
CA LEU A 60 13.60 28.26 3.96
C LEU A 60 14.35 27.02 3.49
N LEU A 61 15.69 27.09 3.39
CA LEU A 61 16.54 25.94 3.03
C LEU A 61 16.54 24.84 4.07
N LEU A 62 16.31 25.18 5.35
CA LEU A 62 16.22 24.21 6.45
C LEU A 62 14.85 23.52 6.53
N ILE A 63 13.79 24.16 6.08
CA ILE A 63 12.43 23.58 6.16
C ILE A 63 12.39 22.22 5.47
N VAL A 64 12.86 22.11 4.23
CA VAL A 64 12.79 20.85 3.46
C VAL A 64 13.54 19.72 4.15
N PRO A 65 14.84 19.84 4.50
CA PRO A 65 15.57 18.77 5.20
C PRO A 65 14.95 18.38 6.54
N VAL A 66 14.49 19.37 7.32
CA VAL A 66 13.85 19.10 8.63
C VAL A 66 12.54 18.36 8.47
N MET A 67 11.71 18.75 7.50
CA MET A 67 10.44 18.07 7.21
C MET A 67 10.66 16.64 6.69
N THR A 68 11.64 16.46 5.78
CA THR A 68 11.99 15.13 5.29
C THR A 68 12.51 14.23 6.41
N LEU A 69 13.42 14.74 7.26
CA LEU A 69 13.90 14.01 8.43
C LEU A 69 12.76 13.65 9.38
N SER A 70 11.85 14.60 9.64
CA SER A 70 10.68 14.35 10.51
C SER A 70 9.76 13.27 9.93
N THR A 71 9.57 13.26 8.62
CA THR A 71 8.79 12.22 7.92
C THR A 71 9.49 10.86 8.04
N TYR A 72 10.79 10.82 7.78
CA TYR A 72 11.57 9.59 7.94
C TYR A 72 11.47 9.03 9.36
N LEU A 73 11.64 9.88 10.38
CA LEU A 73 11.49 9.48 11.78
C LEU A 73 10.07 8.99 12.09
N TYR A 74 9.05 9.63 11.51
CA TYR A 74 7.65 9.21 11.68
C TYR A 74 7.41 7.78 11.21
N TYR A 75 7.88 7.42 10.03
CA TYR A 75 7.70 6.08 9.47
C TYR A 75 8.65 5.04 10.08
N ALA A 76 9.87 5.44 10.47
CA ALA A 76 10.84 4.52 11.08
C ALA A 76 10.49 4.17 12.55
N ILE A 77 9.96 5.14 13.33
CA ILE A 77 9.64 4.92 14.73
C ILE A 77 8.43 4.01 14.87
N GLY A 78 8.58 2.92 15.62
CA GLY A 78 7.52 1.95 15.89
C GLY A 78 7.19 1.04 14.71
N GLY A 79 8.05 1.00 13.67
CA GLY A 79 7.88 0.09 12.53
C GLY A 79 6.64 0.37 11.67
N ARG A 80 6.21 1.63 11.62
CA ARG A 80 4.99 2.00 10.86
C ARG A 80 5.08 1.66 9.38
N ALA A 81 6.21 1.99 8.72
CA ALA A 81 6.44 1.63 7.33
C ALA A 81 6.33 0.12 7.14
N ASN A 82 7.06 -0.66 7.93
CA ASN A 82 7.04 -2.12 7.85
C ASN A 82 5.63 -2.69 8.06
N ASN A 83 4.86 -2.15 9.01
CA ASN A 83 3.48 -2.58 9.22
C ASN A 83 2.58 -2.30 8.00
N LEU A 84 2.71 -1.14 7.37
CA LEU A 84 1.95 -0.79 6.16
C LEU A 84 2.33 -1.68 4.99
N ILE A 85 3.63 -1.95 4.80
CA ILE A 85 4.15 -2.87 3.79
C ILE A 85 3.61 -4.29 4.05
N GLU A 86 3.65 -4.73 5.30
CA GLU A 86 3.18 -6.06 5.69
C GLU A 86 1.68 -6.23 5.48
N VAL A 87 0.87 -5.21 5.82
CA VAL A 87 -0.57 -5.20 5.54
C VAL A 87 -0.84 -5.27 4.04
N ALA A 88 -0.15 -4.44 3.25
CA ALA A 88 -0.32 -4.43 1.80
C ALA A 88 0.05 -5.77 1.17
N SER A 89 1.22 -6.31 1.50
CA SER A 89 1.70 -7.59 0.98
C SER A 89 0.73 -8.72 1.32
N LYS A 90 0.38 -8.87 2.60
CA LYS A 90 -0.54 -9.92 3.06
C LYS A 90 -1.92 -9.79 2.41
N THR A 91 -2.40 -8.56 2.21
CA THR A 91 -3.68 -8.33 1.52
C THR A 91 -3.62 -8.87 0.09
N VAL A 92 -2.57 -8.57 -0.67
CA VAL A 92 -2.43 -9.07 -2.05
C VAL A 92 -2.51 -10.59 -2.08
N TYR A 93 -1.75 -11.28 -1.23
CA TYR A 93 -1.72 -12.75 -1.23
C TYR A 93 -3.06 -13.41 -0.87
N VAL A 94 -3.90 -12.76 -0.06
CA VAL A 94 -5.18 -13.33 0.35
C VAL A 94 -6.39 -12.83 -0.44
N THR A 95 -6.25 -11.77 -1.23
CA THR A 95 -7.37 -11.20 -2.01
C THR A 95 -7.16 -11.27 -3.51
N GLU A 96 -5.92 -11.43 -3.98
CA GLU A 96 -5.58 -11.39 -5.41
C GLU A 96 -5.12 -12.78 -5.87
N PRO A 97 -5.98 -13.53 -6.60
CA PRO A 97 -5.70 -14.90 -6.97
C PRO A 97 -4.45 -15.05 -7.86
N ASN A 98 -3.56 -15.98 -7.49
CA ASN A 98 -2.31 -16.27 -8.19
C ASN A 98 -1.40 -15.04 -8.40
N MET A 99 -1.51 -14.03 -7.54
CA MET A 99 -0.57 -12.91 -7.54
C MET A 99 0.48 -13.10 -6.44
N SER A 100 1.72 -12.82 -6.79
CA SER A 100 2.87 -12.81 -5.89
C SER A 100 3.64 -11.51 -6.02
N LEU A 101 4.44 -11.22 -5.01
CA LEU A 101 5.30 -10.04 -4.94
C LEU A 101 6.75 -10.48 -4.91
N GLU A 102 7.64 -9.68 -5.44
CA GLU A 102 9.07 -9.89 -5.32
C GLU A 102 9.64 -8.89 -4.30
N GLU A 103 10.29 -9.41 -3.24
CA GLU A 103 10.76 -8.58 -2.13
C GLU A 103 11.81 -7.54 -2.54
N MET A 104 12.60 -7.85 -3.55
CA MET A 104 13.71 -7.03 -4.02
C MET A 104 13.28 -5.82 -4.87
N GLU A 105 12.01 -5.75 -5.26
CA GLU A 105 11.48 -4.71 -6.16
C GLU A 105 10.46 -3.79 -5.46
N LEU A 106 10.57 -3.66 -4.15
CA LEU A 106 9.78 -2.70 -3.40
C LEU A 106 10.49 -1.35 -3.38
N GLU A 107 9.92 -0.37 -4.05
CA GLU A 107 10.42 0.99 -4.06
C GLU A 107 9.65 1.85 -3.05
N GLU A 108 10.39 2.45 -2.11
CA GLU A 108 9.84 3.40 -1.13
C GLU A 108 10.31 4.82 -1.44
N ASP A 109 9.39 5.71 -1.72
CA ASP A 109 9.67 7.15 -1.87
C ASP A 109 9.02 7.92 -0.73
N ILE A 110 9.86 8.56 0.09
CA ILE A 110 9.43 9.31 1.29
C ILE A 110 9.38 10.81 0.97
N GLY A 111 8.18 11.37 0.96
CA GLY A 111 7.89 12.78 0.76
C GLY A 111 7.64 13.54 2.07
N PHE A 112 6.84 14.63 2.00
CA PHE A 112 6.41 15.37 3.19
C PHE A 112 5.24 14.68 3.89
N PHE A 113 5.51 14.03 5.03
CA PHE A 113 4.54 13.23 5.79
C PHE A 113 3.76 12.25 4.92
N SER A 114 4.44 11.77 3.88
CA SER A 114 3.89 10.83 2.91
C SER A 114 4.93 9.79 2.54
N MET A 115 4.45 8.64 2.15
CA MET A 115 5.26 7.54 1.63
C MET A 115 4.53 6.97 0.42
N ASN A 116 5.25 6.79 -0.67
CA ASN A 116 4.77 6.05 -1.82
C ASN A 116 5.47 4.70 -1.85
N ILE A 117 4.69 3.64 -2.00
CA ILE A 117 5.20 2.28 -2.09
C ILE A 117 4.78 1.71 -3.43
N THR A 118 5.74 1.20 -4.19
CA THR A 118 5.50 0.52 -5.45
C THR A 118 5.89 -0.94 -5.29
N TYR A 119 4.98 -1.84 -5.66
CA TYR A 119 5.20 -3.28 -5.69
C TYR A 119 5.08 -3.77 -7.12
N ASP A 120 6.06 -4.51 -7.57
CA ASP A 120 5.93 -5.32 -8.76
C ASP A 120 5.13 -6.58 -8.47
N VAL A 121 4.23 -6.92 -9.39
CA VAL A 121 3.29 -8.04 -9.24
C VAL A 121 3.57 -9.07 -10.30
N PHE A 122 3.61 -10.32 -9.87
CA PHE A 122 3.92 -11.47 -10.71
C PHE A 122 2.78 -12.48 -10.67
N LYS A 123 2.64 -13.25 -11.74
CA LYS A 123 1.81 -14.45 -11.81
C LYS A 123 2.63 -15.62 -12.28
N ARG A 124 2.44 -16.77 -11.67
CA ARG A 124 3.02 -18.00 -12.16
C ARG A 124 2.10 -18.65 -13.18
N ILE A 125 2.63 -18.81 -14.41
CA ILE A 125 1.90 -19.38 -15.52
C ILE A 125 2.75 -20.49 -16.13
N GLY A 126 2.25 -21.72 -16.02
CA GLY A 126 3.12 -22.88 -16.21
C GLY A 126 4.16 -22.95 -15.07
N GLN A 127 5.44 -23.05 -15.44
CA GLN A 127 6.55 -23.17 -14.48
C GLN A 127 7.41 -21.91 -14.38
N GLU A 128 6.94 -20.77 -14.88
CA GLU A 128 7.66 -19.51 -14.86
C GLU A 128 6.81 -18.38 -14.28
N ASP A 129 7.49 -17.46 -13.59
CA ASP A 129 6.89 -16.25 -13.03
C ASP A 129 6.99 -15.11 -14.05
N TYR A 130 5.85 -14.46 -14.31
CA TYR A 130 5.75 -13.35 -15.24
C TYR A 130 5.33 -12.09 -14.50
N LYS A 131 6.11 -11.01 -14.67
CA LYS A 131 5.69 -9.69 -14.20
C LYS A 131 4.45 -9.26 -14.97
N VAL A 132 3.37 -9.04 -14.26
CA VAL A 132 2.07 -8.67 -14.83
C VAL A 132 1.70 -7.21 -14.56
N GLY A 133 2.52 -6.49 -13.81
CA GLY A 133 2.31 -5.08 -13.54
C GLY A 133 2.94 -4.60 -12.26
N ASN A 134 2.42 -3.48 -11.76
CA ASN A 134 2.76 -2.96 -10.44
C ASN A 134 1.57 -2.31 -9.77
N TYR A 135 1.64 -2.21 -8.44
CA TYR A 135 0.74 -1.44 -7.60
C TYR A 135 1.50 -0.25 -7.01
N GLU A 136 0.95 0.93 -7.15
CA GLU A 136 1.42 2.15 -6.50
C GLU A 136 0.45 2.54 -5.39
N ILE A 137 0.96 2.69 -4.16
CA ILE A 137 0.16 3.01 -2.99
C ILE A 137 0.75 4.23 -2.31
N TYR A 138 0.00 5.31 -2.33
CA TYR A 138 0.38 6.54 -1.66
C TYR A 138 -0.20 6.56 -0.24
N HIS A 139 0.65 6.87 0.73
CA HIS A 139 0.28 7.04 2.13
C HIS A 139 0.46 8.50 2.54
N ALA A 140 -0.58 9.07 3.12
CA ALA A 140 -0.47 10.32 3.87
C ALA A 140 -0.56 9.96 5.36
N PHE A 141 0.55 10.03 6.07
CA PHE A 141 0.69 9.44 7.41
C PHE A 141 0.34 7.93 7.38
N ASP A 142 -0.59 7.47 8.22
CA ASP A 142 -1.05 6.07 8.27
C ASP A 142 -2.26 5.80 7.35
N LYS A 143 -2.66 6.78 6.51
CA LYS A 143 -3.83 6.65 5.64
C LYS A 143 -3.41 6.35 4.21
N PRO A 144 -3.61 5.11 3.74
CA PRO A 144 -3.37 4.77 2.34
C PRO A 144 -4.45 5.36 1.43
N SER A 145 -4.04 5.72 0.23
CA SER A 145 -4.95 5.91 -0.89
C SER A 145 -5.43 4.55 -1.40
N LEU A 146 -6.40 4.55 -2.29
CA LEU A 146 -6.69 3.36 -3.08
C LEU A 146 -5.46 3.02 -3.94
N PRO A 147 -5.03 1.73 -3.99
CA PRO A 147 -3.94 1.31 -4.84
C PRO A 147 -4.23 1.63 -6.31
N LYS A 148 -3.27 2.25 -6.96
CA LYS A 148 -3.28 2.41 -8.41
C LYS A 148 -2.65 1.16 -9.00
N ARG A 149 -3.38 0.47 -9.86
CA ARG A 149 -2.93 -0.75 -10.54
C ARG A 149 -2.53 -0.41 -11.97
N ASN A 150 -1.28 -0.67 -12.31
CA ASN A 150 -0.76 -0.56 -13.66
C ASN A 150 -0.50 -1.99 -14.15
N MET A 151 -1.53 -2.64 -14.69
CA MET A 151 -1.48 -4.04 -15.09
C MET A 151 -1.29 -4.19 -16.59
N SER A 152 -0.52 -5.21 -16.98
CA SER A 152 -0.26 -5.61 -18.36
C SER A 152 -0.72 -7.05 -18.57
N LEU A 153 -2.03 -7.27 -18.42
CA LEU A 153 -2.68 -8.56 -18.57
C LEU A 153 -3.26 -8.71 -19.98
N GLU A 154 -3.29 -9.93 -20.51
CA GLU A 154 -3.96 -10.24 -21.78
C GLU A 154 -5.47 -10.02 -21.69
N ARG A 155 -6.03 -10.28 -20.51
CA ARG A 155 -7.43 -9.96 -20.18
C ARG A 155 -7.43 -8.92 -19.06
N PRO A 156 -7.72 -7.64 -19.35
CA PRO A 156 -7.70 -6.57 -18.36
C PRO A 156 -8.61 -6.88 -17.18
N LEU A 157 -8.12 -6.56 -15.97
CA LEU A 157 -8.96 -6.62 -14.78
C LEU A 157 -10.04 -5.54 -14.85
N PRO A 158 -11.22 -5.79 -14.27
CA PRO A 158 -12.26 -4.79 -14.14
C PRO A 158 -11.76 -3.54 -13.42
N GLU A 159 -12.29 -2.37 -13.76
CA GLU A 159 -11.95 -1.11 -13.09
C GLU A 159 -12.37 -1.13 -11.62
N LEU A 160 -13.51 -1.73 -11.33
CA LEU A 160 -14.02 -1.89 -9.97
C LEU A 160 -13.59 -3.23 -9.39
N PRO A 161 -12.98 -3.27 -8.21
CA PRO A 161 -12.55 -4.51 -7.56
C PRO A 161 -13.68 -5.51 -7.35
N SER A 162 -14.88 -4.98 -7.14
CA SER A 162 -16.11 -5.74 -6.97
C SER A 162 -16.48 -6.62 -8.17
N GLU A 163 -16.00 -6.32 -9.38
CA GLU A 163 -16.27 -7.09 -10.58
C GLU A 163 -15.30 -8.29 -10.75
N GLU A 164 -14.24 -8.32 -9.96
CA GLU A 164 -13.23 -9.41 -10.03
C GLU A 164 -13.73 -10.73 -9.47
N THR A 165 -14.76 -10.70 -8.62
CA THR A 165 -15.40 -11.92 -8.10
C THR A 165 -16.10 -12.75 -9.16
N GLU A 166 -16.32 -12.20 -10.37
CA GLU A 166 -16.83 -12.98 -11.50
C GLU A 166 -15.90 -14.08 -11.95
N TYR A 167 -14.63 -14.06 -11.54
CA TYR A 167 -13.65 -15.11 -11.88
C TYR A 167 -13.90 -16.42 -11.13
N LEU A 168 -14.31 -16.34 -9.88
CA LEU A 168 -14.58 -17.51 -9.04
C LEU A 168 -15.94 -17.37 -8.37
N VAL A 169 -16.84 -18.30 -8.60
CA VAL A 169 -18.24 -18.25 -8.19
C VAL A 169 -18.53 -19.36 -7.20
N HIS A 170 -19.08 -18.99 -6.02
CA HIS A 170 -19.49 -19.93 -5.00
C HIS A 170 -20.61 -20.86 -5.51
N PRO A 171 -20.63 -22.18 -5.17
CA PRO A 171 -21.64 -23.11 -5.65
C PRO A 171 -23.08 -22.71 -5.31
N ASP A 172 -23.30 -22.09 -4.15
CA ASP A 172 -24.63 -21.65 -3.73
C ASP A 172 -25.01 -20.25 -4.19
N ALA A 173 -24.11 -19.53 -4.88
CA ALA A 173 -24.44 -18.22 -5.41
C ALA A 173 -25.50 -18.34 -6.52
N ALA A 174 -26.58 -17.58 -6.36
CA ALA A 174 -27.70 -17.55 -7.29
C ALA A 174 -27.40 -16.71 -8.54
N ILE A 175 -26.26 -16.97 -9.21
CA ILE A 175 -25.89 -16.29 -10.43
C ILE A 175 -26.30 -17.19 -11.60
N PRO A 176 -27.02 -16.67 -12.61
CA PRO A 176 -27.18 -17.38 -13.84
C PRO A 176 -25.81 -17.47 -14.51
N LEU A 177 -25.18 -18.64 -14.41
CA LEU A 177 -24.03 -18.94 -15.24
C LEU A 177 -24.56 -19.06 -16.67
N GLU A 178 -24.54 -17.98 -17.42
CA GLU A 178 -24.59 -18.08 -18.86
C GLU A 178 -23.46 -19.03 -19.26
N ARG A 179 -23.72 -19.95 -20.17
CA ARG A 179 -22.71 -20.86 -20.68
C ARG A 179 -21.58 -19.99 -21.21
N SER A 180 -20.53 -19.85 -20.39
CA SER A 180 -19.46 -18.95 -20.72
C SER A 180 -18.72 -19.50 -21.93
N ASP A 181 -18.42 -18.66 -22.90
CA ASP A 181 -17.58 -18.97 -24.06
C ASP A 181 -16.14 -19.34 -23.63
N GLU A 182 -15.88 -19.41 -22.35
CA GLU A 182 -14.54 -19.68 -21.78
C GLU A 182 -14.01 -21.07 -22.17
N TRP A 183 -14.91 -22.08 -22.25
CA TRP A 183 -14.51 -23.38 -22.77
C TRP A 183 -14.15 -23.32 -24.25
N ASP A 184 -14.83 -22.49 -25.04
CA ASP A 184 -14.53 -22.27 -26.46
C ASP A 184 -13.18 -21.56 -26.62
N ILE A 185 -12.89 -20.57 -25.75
CA ILE A 185 -11.58 -19.92 -25.68
C ILE A 185 -10.50 -20.95 -25.41
N LEU A 186 -10.66 -21.75 -24.33
CA LEU A 186 -9.67 -22.75 -23.93
C LEU A 186 -9.45 -23.83 -25.01
N ARG A 187 -10.53 -24.23 -25.73
CA ARG A 187 -10.42 -25.15 -26.85
C ARG A 187 -9.69 -24.54 -28.03
N GLY A 188 -9.84 -23.25 -28.27
CA GLY A 188 -9.22 -22.52 -29.37
C GLY A 188 -7.73 -22.23 -29.18
N LEU A 189 -7.19 -22.35 -27.95
CA LEU A 189 -5.78 -22.11 -27.71
C LEU A 189 -4.91 -23.22 -28.31
N PRO A 190 -3.66 -22.92 -28.77
CA PRO A 190 -2.74 -23.93 -29.29
C PRO A 190 -2.26 -24.93 -28.22
N ASP A 191 -2.00 -26.17 -28.62
CA ASP A 191 -1.47 -27.21 -27.72
C ASP A 191 -0.07 -26.89 -27.16
N GLY A 192 0.68 -26.03 -27.86
CA GLY A 192 2.00 -25.56 -27.42
C GLY A 192 1.96 -24.41 -26.43
N THR A 193 0.89 -24.30 -25.64
CA THR A 193 0.74 -23.24 -24.63
C THR A 193 0.49 -23.82 -23.25
N VAL A 194 0.79 -23.00 -22.25
CA VAL A 194 0.38 -23.14 -20.86
C VAL A 194 -0.61 -22.03 -20.53
N SER A 195 -1.59 -22.34 -19.70
CA SER A 195 -2.65 -21.38 -19.37
C SER A 195 -2.87 -21.31 -17.87
N GLU A 196 -3.32 -20.15 -17.42
CA GLU A 196 -3.94 -19.95 -16.11
C GLU A 196 -5.45 -20.12 -16.29
N VAL A 197 -6.09 -20.83 -15.36
CA VAL A 197 -7.54 -21.03 -15.38
C VAL A 197 -8.09 -20.87 -13.95
N TYR A 198 -9.10 -20.04 -13.82
CA TYR A 198 -9.92 -19.91 -12.63
C TYR A 198 -11.03 -20.98 -12.71
N VAL A 199 -11.08 -21.86 -11.73
CA VAL A 199 -12.01 -22.99 -11.68
C VAL A 199 -12.98 -22.79 -10.53
N SER A 200 -14.26 -22.60 -10.81
CA SER A 200 -15.33 -22.61 -9.81
C SER A 200 -15.87 -24.03 -9.63
N LEU A 201 -16.10 -24.41 -8.38
CA LEU A 201 -16.57 -25.76 -8.04
C LEU A 201 -18.10 -25.81 -8.00
N ASN A 202 -18.66 -27.01 -8.20
CA ASN A 202 -20.10 -27.25 -8.06
C ASN A 202 -20.53 -27.57 -6.61
N GLN A 203 -19.57 -27.80 -5.72
CA GLN A 203 -19.74 -28.02 -4.28
C GLN A 203 -18.47 -27.61 -3.53
N LEU A 204 -18.60 -27.34 -2.24
CA LEU A 204 -17.46 -27.10 -1.36
C LEU A 204 -16.63 -28.38 -1.21
N MET A 205 -15.31 -28.24 -1.16
CA MET A 205 -14.37 -29.34 -0.97
C MET A 205 -13.30 -28.97 0.06
N GLY A 206 -12.67 -29.98 0.67
CA GLY A 206 -11.44 -29.78 1.41
C GLY A 206 -10.27 -29.45 0.47
N PRO A 207 -9.30 -28.62 0.91
CA PRO A 207 -8.14 -28.22 0.08
C PRO A 207 -7.37 -29.41 -0.50
N GLU A 208 -6.99 -30.37 0.33
CA GLU A 208 -6.28 -31.59 -0.11
C GLU A 208 -7.09 -32.48 -1.04
N GLU A 209 -8.43 -32.51 -0.87
CA GLU A 209 -9.31 -33.27 -1.74
C GLU A 209 -9.31 -32.66 -3.13
N LEU A 210 -9.42 -31.33 -3.21
CA LEU A 210 -9.43 -30.61 -4.48
C LEU A 210 -8.11 -30.77 -5.24
N GLU A 211 -6.96 -30.65 -4.56
CA GLU A 211 -5.66 -30.83 -5.21
C GLU A 211 -5.52 -32.22 -5.87
N LYS A 212 -6.03 -33.25 -5.22
CA LYS A 212 -6.02 -34.63 -5.77
C LYS A 212 -6.86 -34.75 -7.05
N GLN A 213 -7.91 -33.93 -7.23
CA GLN A 213 -8.77 -33.97 -8.41
C GLN A 213 -8.07 -33.44 -9.68
N PHE A 214 -7.16 -32.49 -9.56
CA PHE A 214 -6.46 -31.91 -10.72
C PHE A 214 -5.37 -32.84 -11.30
N GLY A 215 -4.85 -33.78 -10.51
CA GLY A 215 -3.80 -34.70 -10.97
C GLY A 215 -2.42 -34.03 -11.03
N LYS A 216 -1.46 -34.69 -11.71
CA LYS A 216 -0.04 -34.29 -11.64
C LYS A 216 0.37 -33.24 -12.68
N ASN A 217 -0.44 -33.07 -13.72
CA ASN A 217 -0.12 -32.20 -14.87
C ASN A 217 -0.81 -30.82 -14.78
N ILE A 218 -1.52 -30.55 -13.70
CA ILE A 218 -2.17 -29.27 -13.41
C ILE A 218 -1.73 -28.88 -12.00
N GLU A 219 -1.18 -27.69 -11.88
CA GLU A 219 -0.72 -27.13 -10.62
C GLU A 219 -1.78 -26.18 -10.05
N VAL A 220 -2.18 -26.45 -8.79
CA VAL A 220 -3.07 -25.53 -8.06
C VAL A 220 -2.21 -24.41 -7.48
N ARG A 221 -2.54 -23.18 -7.86
CA ARG A 221 -1.77 -21.99 -7.43
C ARG A 221 -2.40 -21.27 -6.26
N TRP A 222 -3.72 -21.14 -6.26
CA TRP A 222 -4.45 -20.40 -5.24
C TRP A 222 -5.82 -21.03 -5.00
N LEU A 223 -6.24 -21.03 -3.75
CA LEU A 223 -7.48 -21.65 -3.29
C LEU A 223 -8.44 -20.57 -2.80
N ALA A 224 -9.64 -20.52 -3.35
CA ALA A 224 -10.72 -19.63 -2.93
C ALA A 224 -11.47 -20.28 -1.76
N VAL A 225 -11.45 -19.63 -0.61
CA VAL A 225 -11.98 -20.16 0.65
C VAL A 225 -13.41 -19.67 0.88
N ASP A 226 -14.32 -20.57 1.20
CA ASP A 226 -15.63 -20.23 1.74
C ASP A 226 -15.46 -19.66 3.15
N THR A 227 -15.83 -18.40 3.32
CA THR A 227 -15.76 -17.70 4.60
C THR A 227 -17.15 -17.33 5.14
N GLY A 228 -18.20 -17.90 4.55
CA GLY A 228 -19.60 -17.74 4.94
C GLY A 228 -20.33 -16.57 4.30
N VAL A 229 -19.66 -15.78 3.46
CA VAL A 229 -20.27 -14.61 2.80
C VAL A 229 -20.32 -14.72 1.27
N GLU A 230 -19.49 -15.55 0.67
CA GLU A 230 -19.34 -15.70 -0.78
C GLU A 230 -20.60 -16.23 -1.48
N ALA A 231 -21.42 -16.99 -0.77
CA ALA A 231 -22.70 -17.46 -1.29
C ALA A 231 -23.68 -16.34 -1.63
N HIS A 232 -23.57 -15.21 -0.96
CA HIS A 232 -24.42 -14.04 -1.24
C HIS A 232 -23.99 -13.30 -2.51
N HIS A 233 -22.76 -13.46 -2.95
CA HIS A 233 -22.12 -12.81 -4.10
C HIS A 233 -22.07 -11.29 -4.02
N VAL A 234 -23.16 -10.65 -3.61
CA VAL A 234 -23.24 -9.23 -3.29
C VAL A 234 -23.60 -9.03 -1.82
N ASP A 235 -23.04 -8.02 -1.21
CA ASP A 235 -23.37 -7.61 0.14
C ASP A 235 -24.75 -6.92 0.23
N GLY A 236 -25.15 -6.52 1.44
CA GLY A 236 -26.42 -5.82 1.67
C GLY A 236 -26.54 -4.46 0.95
N GLU A 237 -25.47 -3.92 0.40
CA GLU A 237 -25.43 -2.68 -0.38
C GLU A 237 -25.38 -2.94 -1.90
N GLY A 238 -25.41 -4.18 -2.34
CA GLY A 238 -25.35 -4.57 -3.74
C GLY A 238 -23.96 -4.55 -4.35
N LEU A 239 -22.92 -4.63 -3.51
CA LEU A 239 -21.52 -4.72 -3.96
C LEU A 239 -21.05 -6.16 -3.89
N TYR A 240 -20.20 -6.53 -4.83
CA TYR A 240 -19.60 -7.85 -4.82
C TYR A 240 -18.72 -8.07 -3.59
N VAL A 241 -18.83 -9.26 -3.01
CA VAL A 241 -18.03 -9.68 -1.87
C VAL A 241 -16.61 -9.93 -2.32
N THR A 242 -15.63 -9.29 -1.66
CA THR A 242 -14.22 -9.57 -1.92
C THR A 242 -13.91 -11.02 -1.56
N GLN A 243 -13.43 -11.78 -2.53
CA GLN A 243 -12.98 -13.17 -2.31
C GLN A 243 -11.76 -13.21 -1.39
N LEU A 244 -11.68 -14.23 -0.56
CA LEU A 244 -10.51 -14.53 0.25
C LEU A 244 -10.00 -15.93 -0.06
N GLY A 245 -8.68 -16.06 0.01
CA GLY A 245 -8.03 -17.33 -0.24
C GLY A 245 -6.55 -17.28 0.06
N TYR A 246 -5.83 -18.30 -0.35
CA TYR A 246 -4.41 -18.41 -0.08
C TYR A 246 -3.67 -19.23 -1.16
N PRO A 247 -2.35 -19.03 -1.33
CA PRO A 247 -1.53 -19.85 -2.22
C PRO A 247 -1.54 -21.31 -1.79
N ALA A 248 -1.82 -22.21 -2.73
CA ALA A 248 -1.79 -23.66 -2.48
C ALA A 248 -0.36 -24.20 -2.38
N GLN A 249 0.59 -23.56 -3.06
CA GLN A 249 1.98 -23.99 -3.12
C GLN A 249 2.90 -23.07 -2.31
N ILE A 250 3.97 -23.63 -1.77
CA ILE A 250 5.11 -22.87 -1.27
C ILE A 250 5.99 -22.56 -2.49
N ASP A 251 6.29 -21.32 -2.72
CA ASP A 251 7.09 -20.87 -3.87
C ASP A 251 8.42 -20.30 -3.36
N ASP A 252 9.49 -21.05 -3.55
CA ASP A 252 10.83 -20.66 -3.07
C ASP A 252 11.51 -19.61 -3.99
N THR A 253 10.90 -19.30 -5.14
CA THR A 253 11.47 -18.38 -6.12
C THR A 253 11.01 -16.94 -5.91
N THR A 254 9.92 -16.74 -5.19
CA THR A 254 9.38 -15.41 -4.86
C THR A 254 9.22 -15.27 -3.35
N TRP A 255 9.31 -14.03 -2.87
CA TRP A 255 8.95 -13.75 -1.49
C TRP A 255 7.46 -14.01 -1.26
N SER A 256 7.14 -14.64 -0.14
CA SER A 256 5.76 -14.89 0.26
C SER A 256 5.65 -14.92 1.79
N PRO A 257 4.57 -14.35 2.37
CA PRO A 257 4.30 -14.50 3.80
C PRO A 257 3.99 -15.94 4.22
N PHE A 258 3.83 -16.85 3.25
CA PHE A 258 3.62 -18.29 3.45
C PHE A 258 4.92 -19.08 3.46
N ASN A 259 6.03 -18.51 3.00
CA ASN A 259 7.32 -19.20 2.95
C ASN A 259 8.05 -19.20 4.30
N GLY A 260 8.93 -20.19 4.50
CA GLY A 260 9.84 -20.23 5.65
C GLY A 260 9.16 -20.43 7.00
N ARG A 261 7.95 -21.03 7.04
CA ARG A 261 7.19 -21.32 8.25
C ARG A 261 7.08 -22.84 8.46
N ASP A 262 7.03 -23.25 9.73
CA ASP A 262 6.76 -24.65 10.09
C ASP A 262 5.26 -25.00 9.99
N GLN A 263 4.40 -24.02 9.84
CA GLN A 263 2.95 -24.12 9.71
C GLN A 263 2.56 -24.48 8.28
N ASN A 264 1.41 -25.14 8.12
CA ASN A 264 0.79 -25.31 6.81
C ASN A 264 0.14 -24.01 6.32
N ASN A 265 -0.18 -23.91 5.03
CA ASN A 265 -0.72 -22.71 4.43
C ASN A 265 -2.10 -22.29 5.00
N GLU A 266 -2.90 -23.24 5.47
CA GLU A 266 -4.18 -22.97 6.13
C GLU A 266 -3.99 -22.24 7.46
N GLU A 267 -3.05 -22.70 8.28
CA GLU A 267 -2.71 -22.05 9.56
C GLU A 267 -2.14 -20.65 9.32
N VAL A 268 -1.24 -20.52 8.34
CA VAL A 268 -0.67 -19.22 7.95
C VAL A 268 -1.76 -18.27 7.45
N PHE A 269 -2.71 -18.76 6.65
CA PHE A 269 -3.85 -17.98 6.18
C PHE A 269 -4.68 -17.44 7.36
N MET A 270 -4.99 -18.26 8.34
CA MET A 270 -5.70 -17.84 9.55
C MET A 270 -4.92 -16.79 10.35
N ASP A 271 -3.61 -16.94 10.50
CA ASP A 271 -2.75 -15.94 11.16
C ASP A 271 -2.74 -14.62 10.40
N ILE A 272 -2.67 -14.67 9.06
CA ILE A 272 -2.74 -13.49 8.21
C ILE A 272 -4.09 -12.78 8.37
N LEU A 273 -5.20 -13.51 8.33
CA LEU A 273 -6.53 -12.89 8.51
C LEU A 273 -6.65 -12.20 9.87
N GLN A 274 -6.14 -12.80 10.95
CA GLN A 274 -6.13 -12.20 12.29
C GLN A 274 -5.24 -10.96 12.37
N PHE A 275 -4.13 -10.93 11.63
CA PHE A 275 -3.28 -9.75 11.51
C PHE A 275 -3.99 -8.64 10.73
N LEU A 276 -4.64 -8.97 9.62
CA LEU A 276 -5.36 -8.03 8.77
C LEU A 276 -6.62 -7.47 9.48
N GLU A 277 -7.31 -8.28 10.31
CA GLU A 277 -8.42 -7.84 11.14
C GLU A 277 -8.02 -6.67 12.06
N LYS A 278 -6.84 -6.76 12.69
CA LYS A 278 -6.31 -5.68 13.55
C LYS A 278 -6.00 -4.40 12.78
N ASN A 279 -5.85 -4.49 11.48
CA ASN A 279 -5.54 -3.40 10.55
C ASN A 279 -6.65 -3.21 9.50
N GLU A 280 -7.90 -3.61 9.79
CA GLU A 280 -8.96 -3.76 8.79
C GLU A 280 -9.25 -2.48 8.01
N GLU A 281 -9.19 -1.30 8.65
CA GLU A 281 -9.39 -0.01 7.97
C GLU A 281 -8.37 0.21 6.83
N VAL A 282 -7.13 -0.18 7.06
CA VAL A 282 -6.04 -0.10 6.07
C VAL A 282 -6.19 -1.23 5.04
N THR A 283 -6.48 -2.44 5.50
CA THR A 283 -6.68 -3.64 4.66
C THR A 283 -7.77 -3.45 3.63
N VAL A 284 -8.92 -2.91 4.03
CA VAL A 284 -10.05 -2.60 3.13
C VAL A 284 -9.62 -1.68 1.98
N LYS A 285 -8.75 -0.70 2.25
CA LYS A 285 -8.21 0.18 1.20
C LYS A 285 -7.33 -0.59 0.22
N PHE A 286 -6.43 -1.44 0.73
CA PHE A 286 -5.56 -2.25 -0.11
C PHE A 286 -6.33 -3.28 -0.93
N ALA A 287 -7.31 -3.93 -0.35
CA ALA A 287 -8.22 -4.85 -1.05
C ALA A 287 -9.15 -4.11 -2.02
N ARG A 288 -9.12 -2.77 -2.05
CA ARG A 288 -10.01 -1.92 -2.86
C ARG A 288 -11.49 -2.23 -2.62
N GLY A 289 -11.81 -2.85 -1.51
CA GLY A 289 -13.17 -3.17 -1.09
C GLY A 289 -13.84 -2.03 -0.33
N LYS A 290 -15.11 -2.20 -0.01
CA LYS A 290 -15.81 -1.32 0.94
C LYS A 290 -15.79 -1.87 2.35
N SER A 291 -15.88 -3.18 2.49
CA SER A 291 -15.82 -3.91 3.75
C SER A 291 -15.26 -5.29 3.50
N LEU A 292 -14.54 -5.83 4.47
CA LEU A 292 -14.05 -7.20 4.43
C LEU A 292 -14.74 -8.06 5.49
N VAL A 293 -15.32 -7.46 6.52
CA VAL A 293 -15.98 -8.12 7.68
C VAL A 293 -15.15 -9.28 8.25
N LEU A 294 -13.83 -9.03 8.42
CA LEU A 294 -12.86 -10.07 8.75
C LEU A 294 -13.18 -10.81 10.05
N SER A 295 -13.71 -10.11 11.05
CA SER A 295 -14.12 -10.73 12.33
C SER A 295 -15.19 -11.83 12.15
N GLU A 296 -16.19 -11.58 11.30
CA GLU A 296 -17.26 -12.53 11.00
C GLU A 296 -16.71 -13.73 10.23
N ARG A 297 -15.89 -13.48 9.21
CA ARG A 297 -15.26 -14.52 8.39
C ARG A 297 -14.32 -15.42 9.20
N ILE A 298 -13.49 -14.83 10.07
CA ILE A 298 -12.60 -15.58 10.96
C ILE A 298 -13.42 -16.45 11.92
N SER A 299 -14.55 -15.94 12.44
CA SER A 299 -15.44 -16.69 13.31
C SER A 299 -16.05 -17.90 12.58
N TYR A 300 -16.52 -17.68 11.34
CA TYR A 300 -17.06 -18.72 10.48
C TYR A 300 -16.01 -19.83 10.22
N LEU A 301 -14.77 -19.46 9.86
CA LEU A 301 -13.70 -20.40 9.59
C LEU A 301 -13.31 -21.23 10.83
N LYS A 302 -13.35 -20.63 12.02
CA LYS A 302 -13.10 -21.36 13.28
C LYS A 302 -14.17 -22.39 13.62
N GLU A 303 -15.40 -22.14 13.22
CA GLU A 303 -16.55 -23.02 13.49
C GLU A 303 -16.68 -24.13 12.43
N ASN A 304 -16.45 -23.81 11.16
CA ASN A 304 -16.74 -24.70 10.04
C ASN A 304 -15.47 -25.34 9.43
N GLY A 305 -14.29 -24.84 9.79
CA GLY A 305 -13.03 -25.24 9.12
C GLY A 305 -12.86 -24.60 7.75
N ILE A 306 -11.77 -24.94 7.06
CA ILE A 306 -11.46 -24.41 5.76
C ILE A 306 -12.03 -25.31 4.66
N HIS A 307 -12.95 -24.76 3.88
CA HIS A 307 -13.49 -25.36 2.67
C HIS A 307 -13.26 -24.40 1.51
N VAL A 308 -13.06 -24.93 0.32
CA VAL A 308 -12.81 -24.15 -0.88
C VAL A 308 -13.95 -24.29 -1.87
N TYR A 309 -14.26 -23.18 -2.55
CA TYR A 309 -15.30 -23.14 -3.58
C TYR A 309 -14.73 -22.94 -4.99
N GLY A 310 -13.41 -22.77 -5.08
CA GLY A 310 -12.72 -22.60 -6.34
C GLY A 310 -11.22 -22.60 -6.19
N ALA A 311 -10.54 -22.63 -7.31
CA ALA A 311 -9.08 -22.58 -7.36
C ALA A 311 -8.60 -21.87 -8.62
N VAL A 312 -7.42 -21.26 -8.53
CA VAL A 312 -6.66 -20.88 -9.72
C VAL A 312 -5.61 -21.95 -9.97
N VAL A 313 -5.61 -22.46 -11.18
CA VAL A 313 -4.73 -23.52 -11.61
C VAL A 313 -3.92 -23.08 -12.83
N THR A 314 -2.75 -23.69 -13.00
CA THR A 314 -1.94 -23.53 -14.21
C THR A 314 -1.45 -24.87 -14.72
N GLY A 315 -1.27 -24.96 -16.03
CA GLY A 315 -0.76 -26.17 -16.66
C GLY A 315 -0.82 -26.14 -18.17
N PRO A 316 -0.40 -27.24 -18.82
CA PRO A 316 -0.55 -27.42 -20.25
C PRO A 316 -2.00 -27.23 -20.68
N THR A 317 -2.24 -26.39 -21.67
CA THR A 317 -3.59 -26.13 -22.20
C THR A 317 -4.36 -27.42 -22.57
N PRO A 318 -3.74 -28.44 -23.17
CA PRO A 318 -4.43 -29.70 -23.44
C PRO A 318 -4.89 -30.46 -22.18
N GLU A 319 -4.15 -30.35 -21.07
CA GLU A 319 -4.55 -30.95 -19.82
C GLU A 319 -5.71 -30.21 -19.16
N LEU A 320 -5.66 -28.87 -19.19
CA LEU A 320 -6.72 -28.01 -18.67
C LEU A 320 -8.07 -28.21 -19.39
N ARG A 321 -8.06 -28.49 -20.71
CA ARG A 321 -9.28 -28.81 -21.47
C ARG A 321 -10.01 -30.05 -20.94
N LYS A 322 -9.29 -31.01 -20.32
CA LYS A 322 -9.91 -32.21 -19.77
C LYS A 322 -10.85 -31.90 -18.58
N LEU A 323 -10.67 -30.73 -17.95
CA LEU A 323 -11.53 -30.27 -16.86
C LEU A 323 -12.98 -30.04 -17.29
N GLU A 324 -13.26 -29.85 -18.58
CA GLU A 324 -14.62 -29.73 -19.12
C GLU A 324 -15.50 -30.96 -18.81
N ASN A 325 -14.89 -32.13 -18.69
CA ASN A 325 -15.62 -33.39 -18.38
C ASN A 325 -15.53 -33.72 -16.87
N SER A 326 -14.97 -32.87 -16.05
CA SER A 326 -14.80 -33.14 -14.62
C SER A 326 -16.09 -32.85 -13.85
N PRO A 327 -16.59 -33.80 -13.05
CA PRO A 327 -17.88 -33.65 -12.38
C PRO A 327 -17.89 -32.61 -11.27
N PHE A 328 -16.72 -32.16 -10.80
CA PHE A 328 -16.59 -31.18 -9.74
C PHE A 328 -16.50 -29.74 -10.25
N VAL A 329 -16.28 -29.54 -11.56
CA VAL A 329 -16.15 -28.22 -12.16
C VAL A 329 -17.52 -27.65 -12.53
N ARG A 330 -17.85 -26.48 -12.01
CA ARG A 330 -19.06 -25.73 -12.32
C ARG A 330 -18.88 -24.82 -13.54
N SER A 331 -17.79 -24.02 -13.50
CA SER A 331 -17.43 -23.07 -14.55
C SER A 331 -15.94 -22.78 -14.52
N ILE A 332 -15.44 -22.23 -15.61
CA ILE A 332 -14.07 -21.75 -15.68
C ILE A 332 -14.03 -20.31 -16.21
N LYS A 333 -12.89 -19.64 -15.93
CA LYS A 333 -12.46 -18.43 -16.62
C LYS A 333 -11.01 -18.60 -17.04
N VAL A 334 -10.69 -18.39 -18.31
CA VAL A 334 -9.31 -18.44 -18.81
C VAL A 334 -8.62 -17.12 -18.44
N GLY A 335 -7.50 -17.22 -17.76
CA GLY A 335 -6.63 -16.10 -17.40
C GLY A 335 -5.52 -15.88 -18.43
N GLU A 336 -4.28 -15.75 -17.94
CA GLU A 336 -3.10 -15.54 -18.76
C GLU A 336 -2.68 -16.81 -19.53
N VAL A 337 -2.15 -16.63 -20.73
CA VAL A 337 -1.66 -17.70 -21.59
C VAL A 337 -0.25 -17.40 -22.03
N LYS A 338 0.64 -18.40 -21.95
CA LYS A 338 2.06 -18.26 -22.35
C LYS A 338 2.47 -19.41 -23.26
N LEU A 339 3.57 -19.21 -23.98
CA LEU A 339 4.18 -20.30 -24.74
C LEU A 339 4.66 -21.39 -23.79
N TRP A 340 4.79 -22.61 -24.32
CA TRP A 340 5.16 -23.79 -23.56
C TRP A 340 6.42 -23.59 -22.70
N ASN A 341 6.25 -23.72 -21.40
CA ASN A 341 7.32 -23.67 -20.39
C ASN A 341 7.15 -24.82 -19.34
N TRP A 342 6.38 -25.86 -19.70
CA TRP A 342 6.12 -26.99 -18.81
C TRP A 342 7.14 -28.12 -19.05
N LYS A 343 7.75 -28.64 -17.98
CA LYS A 343 8.77 -29.70 -18.00
C LYS A 343 8.21 -31.03 -17.51
#